data_2021a8108e9fbcb7cdd594b2802c665e
#
_entry.id   2021a8108e9fbcb7cdd594b2802c665e
#
_cell.length_a   1.000
_cell.length_b   1.000
_cell.length_c   1.000
_cell.angle_alpha   90.00
_cell.angle_beta   90.00
_cell.angle_gamma   90.00
#
_symmetry.space_group_name_H-M   'P 1'
#
loop_
_entity.id
_entity.type
_entity.pdbx_description
1 polymer ?
#
loop_
_entity_poly.entity_id
_entity_poly.type
_entity_poly.pdbx_seq_one_letter_code
_entity_poly.pdbx_strand_id
1 'polypeptide(L)'
;MRELTLQPLQEALAALGSAYHYVAQPNAVPPYLVWMEDGDNDLTADNIHTERIYQGTIDLYTKTEDDPLMESVPEALEGIGAAYYLNSVQYEEDTGLIHYEWVWEYG
;
A
#
# COMPACT_ATOMS: atom_id res chain seq x y z
N MET A 1 8.19 25.45 4.92
CA MET A 1 7.14 24.48 5.22
C MET A 1 7.22 23.29 4.27
N ARG A 2 7.04 22.14 4.80
CA ARG A 2 7.12 20.92 4.00
C ARG A 2 5.75 20.45 3.62
N GLU A 3 5.62 20.11 2.37
CA GLU A 3 4.41 19.45 1.90
C GLU A 3 4.52 17.96 2.09
N LEU A 4 3.47 17.36 2.62
CA LEU A 4 3.40 15.91 2.70
C LEU A 4 3.15 15.36 1.32
N THR A 5 3.94 14.40 0.91
CA THR A 5 3.76 13.72 -0.37
C THR A 5 3.77 12.22 -0.15
N LEU A 6 3.29 11.49 -1.13
CA LEU A 6 3.31 10.04 -1.10
C LEU A 6 4.56 9.46 -1.76
N GLN A 7 5.51 10.31 -2.10
CA GLN A 7 6.73 9.85 -2.74
C GLN A 7 7.50 8.83 -1.89
N PRO A 8 7.63 9.01 -0.56
CA PRO A 8 8.31 7.98 0.23
C PRO A 8 7.63 6.62 0.14
N LEU A 9 6.31 6.60 0.11
CA LEU A 9 5.58 5.34 -0.04
C LEU A 9 5.84 4.73 -1.41
N GLN A 10 5.75 5.55 -2.46
CA GLN A 10 5.99 5.09 -3.81
C GLN A 10 7.38 4.48 -3.95
N GLU A 11 8.38 5.16 -3.41
CA GLU A 11 9.75 4.68 -3.51
C GLU A 11 9.97 3.42 -2.70
N ALA A 12 9.37 3.35 -1.52
CA ALA A 12 9.52 2.17 -0.68
C ALA A 12 8.94 0.94 -1.34
N LEU A 13 7.78 1.08 -1.98
CA LEU A 13 7.14 -0.05 -2.65
C LEU A 13 7.85 -0.41 -3.94
N ALA A 14 8.33 0.58 -4.68
CA ALA A 14 9.06 0.32 -5.92
C ALA A 14 10.34 -0.47 -5.66
N ALA A 15 10.94 -0.29 -4.50
CA ALA A 15 12.14 -1.02 -4.13
C ALA A 15 11.87 -2.50 -3.91
N LEU A 16 10.64 -2.91 -3.72
CA LEU A 16 10.28 -4.30 -3.46
C LEU A 16 10.06 -5.10 -4.74
N GLY A 17 9.82 -4.42 -5.86
CA GLY A 17 9.56 -5.09 -7.13
C GLY A 17 8.53 -4.32 -7.95
N SER A 18 7.70 -5.04 -8.68
CA SER A 18 6.69 -4.42 -9.53
C SER A 18 5.58 -3.82 -8.66
N ALA A 19 5.49 -2.50 -8.67
CA ALA A 19 4.49 -1.78 -7.90
C ALA A 19 3.81 -0.77 -8.82
N TYR A 20 2.50 -0.82 -8.84
CA TYR A 20 1.69 0.04 -9.71
C TYR A 20 0.82 0.94 -8.86
N HIS A 21 0.65 2.17 -9.32
CA HIS A 21 -0.21 3.14 -8.63
C HIS A 21 -1.58 3.09 -9.27
N TYR A 22 -2.60 2.82 -8.47
CA TYR A 22 -4.01 2.71 -8.82
C TYR A 22 -4.39 1.42 -9.54
N VAL A 23 -3.70 1.06 -10.61
CA VAL A 23 -4.09 -0.10 -11.41
C VAL A 23 -2.85 -0.73 -12.02
N ALA A 24 -2.84 -2.06 -12.03
CA ALA A 24 -1.75 -2.81 -12.65
C ALA A 24 -1.91 -2.79 -14.17
N GLN A 25 -0.78 -2.96 -14.87
CA GLN A 25 -0.83 -3.13 -16.31
C GLN A 25 -1.59 -4.41 -16.66
N PRO A 26 -2.26 -4.46 -17.82
CA PRO A 26 -3.10 -5.61 -18.15
C PRO A 26 -2.39 -6.96 -18.12
N ASN A 27 -1.09 -6.99 -18.39
CA ASN A 27 -0.35 -8.24 -18.40
C ASN A 27 0.71 -8.28 -17.30
N ALA A 28 0.40 -7.66 -16.15
CA ALA A 28 1.31 -7.69 -15.02
C ALA A 28 1.59 -9.13 -14.59
N VAL A 29 2.84 -9.40 -14.27
CA VAL A 29 3.29 -10.74 -13.90
C VAL A 29 3.42 -10.82 -12.39
N PRO A 30 2.72 -11.77 -11.74
CA PRO A 30 2.83 -11.93 -10.28
C PRO A 30 4.25 -12.37 -9.89
N PRO A 31 4.71 -11.96 -8.73
CA PRO A 31 4.01 -11.12 -7.76
C PRO A 31 4.09 -9.65 -8.15
N TYR A 32 3.03 -8.92 -7.85
CA TYR A 32 3.05 -7.47 -8.06
C TYR A 32 2.19 -6.80 -6.99
N LEU A 33 2.46 -5.51 -6.81
CA LEU A 33 1.76 -4.69 -5.85
C LEU A 33 0.95 -3.64 -6.58
N VAL A 34 -0.23 -3.34 -6.05
CA VAL A 34 -1.02 -2.20 -6.50
C VAL A 34 -1.33 -1.37 -5.26
N TRP A 35 -1.04 -0.08 -5.32
CA TRP A 35 -1.29 0.77 -4.17
C TRP A 35 -2.06 2.00 -4.61
N MET A 36 -2.83 2.54 -3.69
CA MET A 36 -3.58 3.75 -3.97
C MET A 36 -3.94 4.43 -2.68
N GLU A 37 -3.99 5.75 -2.74
CA GLU A 37 -4.63 6.51 -1.69
C GLU A 37 -6.11 6.58 -2.01
N ASP A 38 -6.94 6.42 -0.99
CA ASP A 38 -8.38 6.45 -1.18
C ASP A 38 -9.06 7.41 -0.23
N GLY A 39 -8.28 8.21 0.48
CA GLY A 39 -8.84 9.17 1.38
C GLY A 39 -7.79 10.09 1.93
N ASP A 40 -8.27 11.17 2.47
CA ASP A 40 -7.46 12.20 3.06
C ASP A 40 -8.09 12.48 4.41
N ASN A 41 -7.41 12.07 5.45
CA ASN A 41 -7.98 12.13 6.78
C ASN A 41 -7.39 13.30 7.54
N ASP A 42 -7.83 14.49 7.19
CA ASP A 42 -7.35 15.69 7.85
C ASP A 42 -7.89 15.77 9.26
N LEU A 43 -7.01 16.07 10.17
CA LEU A 43 -7.43 16.38 11.53
C LEU A 43 -7.85 17.81 11.56
N THR A 44 -9.15 18.04 11.58
CA THR A 44 -9.65 19.37 11.42
C THR A 44 -10.15 19.99 12.69
N ALA A 45 -10.32 19.28 13.70
CA ALA A 45 -10.88 19.70 14.98
C ALA A 45 -10.71 21.18 15.23
N ASP A 46 -11.43 21.96 14.52
CA ASP A 46 -11.52 23.40 14.65
C ASP A 46 -10.18 24.11 14.65
N ASN A 47 -9.15 23.50 14.19
CA ASN A 47 -7.92 24.20 14.26
C ASN A 47 -7.41 24.52 12.89
N ILE A 48 -6.48 25.40 12.90
CA ILE A 48 -5.93 25.95 11.69
C ILE A 48 -4.67 25.21 11.26
N HIS A 49 -4.23 24.30 12.09
CA HIS A 49 -3.02 23.55 11.78
C HIS A 49 -3.38 22.11 11.55
N THR A 50 -4.08 21.87 10.50
CA THR A 50 -4.43 20.51 10.20
C THR A 50 -3.21 19.81 9.63
N GLU A 51 -2.96 18.63 10.13
CA GLU A 51 -2.01 17.75 9.52
C GLU A 51 -2.74 16.88 8.54
N ARG A 52 -2.21 16.81 7.35
CA ARG A 52 -2.80 15.96 6.34
C ARG A 52 -2.33 14.53 6.56
N ILE A 53 -3.27 13.62 6.64
CA ILE A 53 -2.98 12.21 6.77
C ILE A 53 -3.62 11.51 5.58
N TYR A 54 -2.81 10.86 4.78
CA TYR A 54 -3.31 10.06 3.68
C TYR A 54 -3.60 8.66 4.16
N GLN A 55 -4.62 8.06 3.58
CA GLN A 55 -4.90 6.65 3.82
C GLN A 55 -5.21 5.98 2.50
N GLY A 56 -5.05 4.67 2.49
CA GLY A 56 -5.30 3.91 1.29
C GLY A 56 -5.04 2.45 1.49
N THR A 57 -4.81 1.77 0.38
CA THR A 57 -4.60 0.33 0.39
C THR A 57 -3.34 -0.03 -0.38
N ILE A 58 -2.80 -1.20 -0.05
CA ILE A 58 -1.77 -1.87 -0.82
C ILE A 58 -2.24 -3.29 -1.03
N ASP A 59 -2.29 -3.70 -2.28
CA ASP A 59 -2.70 -5.05 -2.65
C ASP A 59 -1.52 -5.81 -3.20
N LEU A 60 -1.29 -7.01 -2.68
CA LEU A 60 -0.28 -7.92 -3.20
C LEU A 60 -0.99 -9.07 -3.89
N TYR A 61 -0.61 -9.30 -5.14
CA TYR A 61 -1.12 -10.43 -5.92
C TYR A 61 0.04 -11.38 -6.18
N THR A 62 -0.07 -12.61 -5.71
CA THR A 62 1.01 -13.58 -5.84
C THR A 62 0.43 -14.97 -6.03
N LYS A 63 1.20 -15.83 -6.69
CA LYS A 63 0.85 -17.24 -6.81
C LYS A 63 1.58 -18.11 -5.79
N THR A 64 2.43 -17.51 -5.00
CA THR A 64 3.30 -18.23 -4.07
C THR A 64 2.79 -18.11 -2.66
N GLU A 65 2.52 -19.25 -2.02
CA GLU A 65 2.21 -19.25 -0.60
C GLU A 65 3.45 -18.79 0.17
N ASP A 66 3.22 -18.03 1.22
CA ASP A 66 4.30 -17.49 2.05
C ASP A 66 5.30 -16.67 1.25
N ASP A 67 4.77 -15.88 0.31
CA ASP A 67 5.61 -14.98 -0.48
C ASP A 67 6.35 -14.03 0.45
N PRO A 68 7.67 -13.83 0.26
CA PRO A 68 8.43 -12.91 1.10
C PRO A 68 7.89 -11.50 1.13
N LEU A 69 7.14 -11.10 0.11
CA LEU A 69 6.54 -9.76 0.09
C LEU A 69 5.51 -9.55 1.20
N MET A 70 4.97 -10.64 1.76
CA MET A 70 4.09 -10.52 2.91
C MET A 70 4.79 -9.90 4.11
N GLU A 71 6.10 -10.06 4.21
CA GLU A 71 6.87 -9.42 5.27
C GLU A 71 7.50 -8.12 4.79
N SER A 72 7.87 -8.07 3.51
CA SER A 72 8.55 -6.90 2.98
C SER A 72 7.64 -5.68 2.93
N VAL A 73 6.35 -5.88 2.63
CA VAL A 73 5.42 -4.75 2.58
C VAL A 73 5.25 -4.11 3.96
N PRO A 74 4.96 -4.89 5.02
CA PRO A 74 4.92 -4.27 6.35
C PRO A 74 6.21 -3.59 6.74
N GLU A 75 7.35 -4.19 6.43
CA GLU A 75 8.63 -3.59 6.76
C GLU A 75 8.83 -2.26 6.05
N ALA A 76 8.43 -2.20 4.79
CA ALA A 76 8.53 -0.95 4.04
C ALA A 76 7.65 0.13 4.64
N LEU A 77 6.44 -0.23 5.07
CA LEU A 77 5.55 0.72 5.69
C LEU A 77 6.11 1.21 7.03
N GLU A 78 6.66 0.30 7.81
CA GLU A 78 7.28 0.68 9.07
C GLU A 78 8.47 1.59 8.83
N GLY A 79 9.22 1.34 7.77
CA GLY A 79 10.38 2.14 7.46
C GLY A 79 10.08 3.59 7.14
N ILE A 80 8.90 3.87 6.62
CA ILE A 80 8.50 5.26 6.35
C ILE A 80 7.62 5.83 7.44
N GLY A 81 7.37 5.07 8.50
CA GLY A 81 6.57 5.55 9.61
C GLY A 81 5.07 5.50 9.37
N ALA A 82 4.62 4.69 8.43
CA ALA A 82 3.19 4.54 8.17
C ALA A 82 2.57 3.56 9.15
N ALA A 83 1.32 3.83 9.53
CA ALA A 83 0.52 2.86 10.27
C ALA A 83 -0.17 1.96 9.26
N TYR A 84 -0.41 0.71 9.65
CA TYR A 84 -1.02 -0.23 8.73
C TYR A 84 -1.62 -1.41 9.46
N TYR A 85 -2.48 -2.13 8.75
CA TYR A 85 -2.92 -3.45 9.21
C TYR A 85 -3.32 -4.28 7.99
N LEU A 86 -3.22 -5.59 8.14
CA LEU A 86 -3.67 -6.52 7.11
C LEU A 86 -5.18 -6.62 7.18
N ASN A 87 -5.85 -6.27 6.11
CA ASN A 87 -7.30 -6.21 6.08
C ASN A 87 -7.93 -7.50 5.57
N SER A 88 -7.33 -8.11 4.55
CA SER A 88 -7.92 -9.32 4.01
C SER A 88 -6.89 -10.15 3.27
N VAL A 89 -7.18 -11.44 3.19
CA VAL A 89 -6.44 -12.39 2.38
C VAL A 89 -7.48 -13.20 1.63
N GLN A 90 -7.40 -13.22 0.31
CA GLN A 90 -8.38 -13.92 -0.51
C GLN A 90 -7.67 -14.73 -1.58
N TYR A 91 -8.22 -15.88 -1.90
CA TYR A 91 -7.74 -16.70 -3.00
C TYR A 91 -8.70 -16.56 -4.17
N GLU A 92 -8.16 -16.20 -5.34
CA GLU A 92 -8.95 -16.03 -6.54
C GLU A 92 -8.81 -17.27 -7.41
N GLU A 93 -9.86 -18.06 -7.47
CA GLU A 93 -9.79 -19.35 -8.16
C GLU A 93 -9.56 -19.18 -9.65
N ASP A 94 -10.14 -18.14 -10.26
CA ASP A 94 -10.01 -17.93 -11.71
C ASP A 94 -8.57 -17.72 -12.14
N THR A 95 -7.81 -17.03 -11.32
CA THR A 95 -6.45 -16.66 -11.69
C THR A 95 -5.39 -17.47 -10.97
N GLY A 96 -5.76 -18.12 -9.89
CA GLY A 96 -4.81 -18.81 -9.03
C GLY A 96 -4.01 -17.84 -8.18
N LEU A 97 -4.48 -16.61 -8.04
CA LEU A 97 -3.75 -15.59 -7.29
C LEU A 97 -4.24 -15.54 -5.85
N ILE A 98 -3.29 -15.34 -4.95
CA ILE A 98 -3.57 -15.00 -3.57
C ILE A 98 -3.49 -13.50 -3.47
N HIS A 99 -4.52 -12.89 -2.93
CA HIS A 99 -4.63 -11.44 -2.86
C HIS A 99 -4.62 -11.00 -1.41
N TYR A 100 -3.56 -10.29 -1.03
CA TYR A 100 -3.42 -9.70 0.29
C TYR A 100 -3.72 -8.23 0.19
N GLU A 101 -4.47 -7.68 1.14
CA GLU A 101 -4.76 -6.27 1.17
C GLU A 101 -4.40 -5.69 2.52
N TRP A 102 -3.55 -4.68 2.53
CA TRP A 102 -3.25 -3.89 3.72
C TRP A 102 -3.92 -2.53 3.59
N VAL A 103 -4.38 -2.03 4.72
CA VAL A 103 -4.82 -0.64 4.83
C VAL A 103 -3.71 0.13 5.52
N TRP A 104 -3.41 1.32 5.03
CA TRP A 104 -2.31 2.10 5.56
C TRP A 104 -2.74 3.54 5.76
N GLU A 105 -2.04 4.21 6.70
CA GLU A 105 -2.16 5.65 6.92
C GLU A 105 -0.76 6.23 7.00
N TYR A 106 -0.59 7.39 6.40
CA TYR A 106 0.71 8.03 6.34
C TYR A 106 0.55 9.52 6.48
N GLY A 107 1.27 10.09 7.46
CA GLY A 107 1.17 11.52 7.69
C GLY A 107 2.25 12.10 8.53
#